data_eb85ed727c00c789f233d454cac1d1fb
#
_entry.id   eb85ed727c00c789f233d454cac1d1fb
#
_cell.length_a   1.000
_cell.length_b   1.000
_cell.length_c   1.000
_cell.angle_alpha   90.00
_cell.angle_beta   90.00
_cell.angle_gamma   90.00
#
_symmetry.space_group_name_H-M   'P 1'
#
loop_
_entity.id
_entity.type
_entity.pdbx_description
1 polymer ?
#
loop_
_entity_poly.entity_id
_entity_poly.type
_entity_poly.pdbx_seq_one_letter_code
_entity_poly.pdbx_strand_id
1 'polypeptide(L)'
;MPKQILPNQKKKEDRIPNDKYLTPYSVVQQLLDNIELDKAETILEPCASPELTIGKVLRKNGFLAVEENIYEPSNEATDFLKQDRTADTIITNTPYGDKTITAFILKMKQVATKRIIALYPLSILQGIKRYTKIWTDKEFPLKEVLLFVRPPLLTDSVREDDKYLTGMTFYAWFIWEKGYAGAIQFRHINNHHFCLRLE
;
A
#
# COMPACT_ATOMS: atom_id res chain seq x y z
N MET A 1 -31.90 25.54 12.44
CA MET A 1 -31.44 24.18 12.86
C MET A 1 -29.92 24.21 12.89
N PRO A 2 -29.25 23.89 14.00
CA PRO A 2 -27.79 23.83 14.03
C PRO A 2 -27.32 22.67 13.15
N LYS A 3 -26.34 22.91 12.28
CA LYS A 3 -25.67 21.86 11.49
C LYS A 3 -25.00 20.87 12.43
N GLN A 4 -25.49 19.61 12.45
CA GLN A 4 -24.78 18.51 13.08
C GLN A 4 -23.43 18.36 12.39
N ILE A 5 -22.36 18.67 13.09
CA ILE A 5 -20.99 18.38 12.65
C ILE A 5 -20.79 16.87 12.89
N LEU A 6 -20.70 16.11 11.82
CA LEU A 6 -20.35 14.70 11.89
C LEU A 6 -18.94 14.53 12.48
N PRO A 7 -18.68 13.59 13.39
CA PRO A 7 -17.44 13.49 14.18
C PRO A 7 -16.17 13.18 13.39
N ASN A 8 -16.20 13.07 12.09
CA ASN A 8 -15.11 12.47 11.27
C ASN A 8 -14.52 13.39 10.19
N GLN A 9 -14.70 14.69 10.27
CA GLN A 9 -13.92 15.59 9.43
C GLN A 9 -12.72 16.08 10.23
N LYS A 10 -11.56 15.40 10.15
CA LYS A 10 -10.28 16.03 10.46
C LYS A 10 -10.23 17.34 9.68
N LYS A 11 -9.98 18.45 10.39
CA LYS A 11 -9.78 19.73 9.74
C LYS A 11 -8.68 19.57 8.70
N LYS A 12 -8.77 20.24 7.58
CA LYS A 12 -7.81 20.18 6.47
C LYS A 12 -6.37 20.45 6.92
N GLU A 13 -6.24 21.15 8.06
CA GLU A 13 -5.00 21.52 8.76
C GLU A 13 -4.31 20.35 9.47
N ASP A 14 -5.04 19.27 9.79
CA ASP A 14 -4.51 18.09 10.50
C ASP A 14 -4.04 16.98 9.55
N ARG A 15 -4.04 17.22 8.24
CA ARG A 15 -3.55 16.24 7.26
C ARG A 15 -2.06 16.42 7.04
N ILE A 16 -1.32 15.31 7.09
CA ILE A 16 0.09 15.28 6.73
C ILE A 16 0.24 15.75 5.27
N PRO A 17 1.16 16.69 4.98
CA PRO A 17 1.40 17.15 3.62
C PRO A 17 1.61 15.97 2.67
N ASN A 18 0.92 15.99 1.51
CA ASN A 18 0.94 14.94 0.50
C ASN A 18 0.41 13.56 0.95
N ASP A 19 -0.28 13.47 2.11
CA ASP A 19 -0.79 12.20 2.67
C ASP A 19 0.28 11.07 2.70
N LYS A 20 1.54 11.44 2.97
CA LYS A 20 2.68 10.50 3.10
C LYS A 20 2.68 9.90 4.51
N TYR A 21 2.18 8.70 4.64
CA TYR A 21 2.18 7.95 5.90
C TYR A 21 3.21 6.83 5.84
N LEU A 22 4.02 6.73 6.89
CA LEU A 22 4.98 5.64 7.02
C LEU A 22 4.25 4.31 7.21
N THR A 23 4.76 3.28 6.55
CA THR A 23 4.27 1.92 6.73
C THR A 23 5.00 1.29 7.90
N PRO A 24 4.32 0.88 9.00
CA PRO A 24 4.98 0.19 10.09
C PRO A 24 5.63 -1.11 9.62
N TYR A 25 6.80 -1.45 10.17
CA TYR A 25 7.49 -2.71 9.87
C TYR A 25 6.60 -3.93 10.06
N SER A 26 5.80 -3.93 11.13
CA SER A 26 4.84 -5.00 11.45
C SER A 26 3.80 -5.19 10.35
N VAL A 27 3.34 -4.13 9.71
CA VAL A 27 2.33 -4.20 8.64
C VAL A 27 2.90 -4.91 7.41
N VAL A 28 4.17 -4.67 7.10
CA VAL A 28 4.86 -5.34 5.97
C VAL A 28 5.17 -6.80 6.33
N GLN A 29 5.63 -7.07 7.56
CA GLN A 29 5.90 -8.45 7.98
C GLN A 29 4.63 -9.30 7.95
N GLN A 30 3.51 -8.77 8.43
CA GLN A 30 2.21 -9.46 8.37
C GLN A 30 1.75 -9.74 6.93
N LEU A 31 2.09 -8.87 5.97
CA LEU A 31 1.88 -9.19 4.56
C LEU A 31 2.66 -10.45 4.18
N LEU A 32 3.96 -10.46 4.45
CA LEU A 32 4.85 -11.57 4.07
C LEU A 32 4.49 -12.89 4.75
N ASP A 33 3.97 -12.83 5.98
CA ASP A 33 3.52 -14.01 6.73
C ASP A 33 2.21 -14.61 6.14
N ASN A 34 1.52 -13.88 5.27
CA ASN A 34 0.20 -14.27 4.74
C ASN A 34 0.17 -14.49 3.23
N ILE A 35 1.28 -14.24 2.53
CA ILE A 35 1.39 -14.45 1.08
C ILE A 35 2.67 -15.21 0.74
N GLU A 36 2.64 -15.88 -0.40
CA GLU A 36 3.83 -16.49 -0.99
C GLU A 36 4.37 -15.61 -2.11
N LEU A 37 5.66 -15.28 -2.02
CA LEU A 37 6.42 -14.56 -3.03
C LEU A 37 7.69 -15.32 -3.35
N ASP A 38 8.00 -15.43 -4.63
CA ASP A 38 9.28 -15.96 -5.06
C ASP A 38 10.39 -14.95 -4.75
N LYS A 39 11.41 -15.37 -4.00
CA LYS A 39 12.54 -14.53 -3.62
C LYS A 39 13.43 -14.12 -4.79
N ALA A 40 13.30 -14.78 -5.92
CA ALA A 40 13.98 -14.45 -7.17
C ALA A 40 13.29 -13.30 -7.94
N GLU A 41 12.05 -12.93 -7.56
CA GLU A 41 11.35 -11.83 -8.23
C GLU A 41 12.02 -10.48 -7.98
N THR A 42 12.03 -9.65 -9.02
CA THR A 42 12.37 -8.24 -8.89
C THR A 42 11.21 -7.50 -8.23
N ILE A 43 11.50 -6.75 -7.16
CA ILE A 43 10.49 -5.99 -6.42
C ILE A 43 10.79 -4.51 -6.54
N LEU A 44 9.79 -3.70 -6.88
CA LEU A 44 9.85 -2.26 -6.89
C LEU A 44 8.95 -1.66 -5.82
N GLU A 45 9.49 -0.79 -4.97
CA GLU A 45 8.75 0.13 -4.12
C GLU A 45 8.80 1.55 -4.72
N PRO A 46 7.79 1.97 -5.49
CA PRO A 46 7.83 3.24 -6.22
C PRO A 46 7.60 4.47 -5.35
N CYS A 47 7.16 4.31 -4.10
CA CYS A 47 6.82 5.40 -3.18
C CYS A 47 7.47 5.21 -1.81
N ALA A 48 8.73 4.79 -1.81
CA ALA A 48 9.48 4.58 -0.58
C ALA A 48 9.54 5.85 0.27
N SER A 49 9.42 5.67 1.58
CA SER A 49 9.75 6.72 2.55
C SER A 49 11.27 6.79 2.74
N PRO A 50 11.80 7.89 3.28
CA PRO A 50 13.23 7.97 3.62
C PRO A 50 13.70 6.85 4.58
N GLU A 51 12.79 6.32 5.40
CA GLU A 51 13.04 5.22 6.33
C GLU A 51 13.17 3.86 5.65
N LEU A 52 12.75 3.73 4.37
CA LEU A 52 12.83 2.52 3.55
C LEU A 52 12.22 1.29 4.26
N THR A 53 11.09 1.46 4.94
CA THR A 53 10.54 0.43 5.84
C THR A 53 10.14 -0.83 5.11
N ILE A 54 9.50 -0.72 3.94
CA ILE A 54 9.09 -1.88 3.12
C ILE A 54 10.33 -2.64 2.65
N GLY A 55 11.28 -1.96 2.03
CA GLY A 55 12.49 -2.59 1.52
C GLY A 55 13.36 -3.23 2.60
N LYS A 56 13.45 -2.61 3.79
CA LYS A 56 14.16 -3.21 4.94
C LYS A 56 13.54 -4.54 5.36
N VAL A 57 12.20 -4.61 5.48
CA VAL A 57 11.51 -5.85 5.84
C VAL A 57 11.69 -6.90 4.75
N LEU A 58 11.57 -6.53 3.48
CA LEU A 58 11.78 -7.44 2.35
C LEU A 58 13.19 -8.05 2.38
N ARG A 59 14.23 -7.22 2.54
CA ARG A 59 15.62 -7.69 2.60
C ARG A 59 15.87 -8.58 3.83
N LYS A 60 15.33 -8.24 4.99
CA LYS A 60 15.39 -9.09 6.19
C LYS A 60 14.77 -10.47 5.97
N ASN A 61 13.75 -10.56 5.10
CA ASN A 61 13.10 -11.81 4.72
C ASN A 61 13.75 -12.50 3.49
N GLY A 62 14.92 -12.03 3.04
CA GLY A 62 15.74 -12.68 2.02
C GLY A 62 15.39 -12.32 0.57
N PHE A 63 14.65 -11.24 0.34
CA PHE A 63 14.46 -10.67 -0.99
C PHE A 63 15.66 -9.78 -1.33
N LEU A 64 16.42 -10.13 -2.36
CA LEU A 64 17.67 -9.43 -2.71
C LEU A 64 17.49 -8.40 -3.84
N ALA A 65 16.57 -8.66 -4.76
CA ALA A 65 16.31 -7.81 -5.91
C ALA A 65 15.20 -6.77 -5.59
N VAL A 66 15.45 -5.91 -4.57
CA VAL A 66 14.51 -4.86 -4.14
C VAL A 66 15.04 -3.51 -4.56
N GLU A 67 14.29 -2.83 -5.44
CA GLU A 67 14.52 -1.44 -5.83
C GLU A 67 13.54 -0.52 -5.11
N GLU A 68 14.03 0.65 -4.68
CA GLU A 68 13.23 1.64 -3.96
C GLU A 68 13.38 3.00 -4.62
N ASN A 69 12.26 3.69 -4.80
CA ASN A 69 12.22 5.05 -5.31
C ASN A 69 11.60 5.97 -4.26
N ILE A 70 12.39 6.89 -3.71
CA ILE A 70 11.86 7.91 -2.79
C ILE A 70 11.06 8.91 -3.62
N TYR A 71 9.74 8.79 -3.54
CA TYR A 71 8.82 9.55 -4.38
C TYR A 71 8.78 11.03 -4.00
N GLU A 72 9.14 11.88 -4.96
CA GLU A 72 9.04 13.35 -4.89
C GLU A 72 8.35 13.87 -6.16
N PRO A 73 7.08 14.31 -6.09
CA PRO A 73 6.31 14.70 -7.27
C PRO A 73 6.84 15.95 -7.98
N SER A 74 7.64 16.77 -7.28
CA SER A 74 8.32 17.94 -7.85
C SER A 74 9.60 17.59 -8.63
N ASN A 75 10.09 16.36 -8.51
CA ASN A 75 11.31 15.89 -9.17
C ASN A 75 10.96 14.83 -10.21
N GLU A 76 11.17 15.14 -11.48
CA GLU A 76 10.87 14.22 -12.59
C GLU A 76 11.61 12.88 -12.50
N ALA A 77 12.83 12.89 -11.97
CA ALA A 77 13.64 11.68 -11.83
C ALA A 77 13.08 10.72 -10.76
N THR A 78 12.25 11.20 -9.82
CA THR A 78 11.65 10.41 -8.74
C THR A 78 10.12 10.38 -8.80
N ASP A 79 9.50 11.10 -9.75
CA ASP A 79 8.05 11.00 -9.98
C ASP A 79 7.72 9.70 -10.71
N PHE A 80 7.31 8.69 -9.93
CA PHE A 80 6.96 7.37 -10.45
C PHE A 80 5.94 7.42 -11.59
N LEU A 81 5.03 8.38 -11.60
CA LEU A 81 4.03 8.50 -12.67
C LEU A 81 4.65 8.81 -14.04
N LYS A 82 5.90 9.30 -14.06
CA LYS A 82 6.69 9.62 -15.27
C LYS A 82 7.75 8.57 -15.61
N GLN A 83 7.94 7.55 -14.76
CA GLN A 83 8.95 6.51 -14.97
C GLN A 83 8.37 5.27 -15.65
N ASP A 84 9.19 4.56 -16.43
CA ASP A 84 8.83 3.31 -17.10
C ASP A 84 9.63 2.10 -16.59
N ARG A 85 10.07 2.18 -15.31
CA ARG A 85 10.79 1.10 -14.63
C ARG A 85 9.86 -0.11 -14.44
N THR A 86 10.23 -1.24 -14.97
CA THR A 86 9.45 -2.50 -14.81
C THR A 86 9.99 -3.35 -13.69
N ALA A 87 9.11 -4.11 -13.03
CA ALA A 87 9.47 -5.11 -12.04
C ALA A 87 8.45 -6.27 -12.09
N ASP A 88 8.83 -7.43 -11.55
CA ASP A 88 7.89 -8.55 -11.43
C ASP A 88 6.75 -8.21 -10.47
N THR A 89 7.11 -7.72 -9.31
CA THR A 89 6.16 -7.36 -8.25
C THR A 89 6.38 -5.92 -7.78
N ILE A 90 5.29 -5.19 -7.62
CA ILE A 90 5.30 -3.88 -6.95
C ILE A 90 4.72 -4.04 -5.56
N ILE A 91 5.43 -3.57 -4.52
CA ILE A 91 4.94 -3.54 -3.15
C ILE A 91 5.07 -2.12 -2.62
N THR A 92 3.96 -1.48 -2.23
CA THR A 92 4.00 -0.05 -1.92
C THR A 92 2.86 0.42 -1.01
N ASN A 93 3.09 1.58 -0.41
CA ASN A 93 2.09 2.42 0.23
C ASN A 93 2.15 3.80 -0.44
N THR A 94 1.26 4.05 -1.41
CA THR A 94 1.27 5.31 -2.19
C THR A 94 0.57 6.44 -1.44
N PRO A 95 0.77 7.71 -1.83
CA PRO A 95 -0.04 8.82 -1.34
C PRO A 95 -1.55 8.61 -1.57
N TYR A 96 -2.41 8.99 -0.60
CA TYR A 96 -3.83 8.60 -0.56
C TYR A 96 -4.83 9.59 -1.17
N GLY A 97 -4.41 10.59 -1.92
CA GLY A 97 -5.35 11.46 -2.64
C GLY A 97 -6.19 10.70 -3.67
N ASP A 98 -7.51 10.93 -3.75
CA ASP A 98 -8.42 10.18 -4.65
C ASP A 98 -7.97 10.11 -6.10
N LYS A 99 -7.47 11.22 -6.64
CA LYS A 99 -6.93 11.27 -8.02
C LYS A 99 -5.59 10.54 -8.09
N THR A 100 -4.79 10.64 -7.04
CA THR A 100 -3.45 10.08 -6.94
C THR A 100 -3.50 8.56 -6.89
N ILE A 101 -4.31 7.96 -6.01
CA ILE A 101 -4.47 6.51 -5.90
C ILE A 101 -4.81 5.88 -7.26
N THR A 102 -5.79 6.46 -7.97
CA THR A 102 -6.19 5.93 -9.29
C THR A 102 -5.05 5.99 -10.30
N ALA A 103 -4.31 7.11 -10.36
CA ALA A 103 -3.17 7.26 -11.26
C ALA A 103 -2.05 6.26 -10.94
N PHE A 104 -1.72 6.09 -9.65
CA PHE A 104 -0.72 5.12 -9.22
C PHE A 104 -1.11 3.68 -9.58
N ILE A 105 -2.34 3.26 -9.31
CA ILE A 105 -2.78 1.89 -9.66
C ILE A 105 -2.68 1.66 -11.17
N LEU A 106 -3.12 2.62 -11.99
CA LEU A 106 -3.02 2.50 -13.44
C LEU A 106 -1.56 2.46 -13.92
N LYS A 107 -0.68 3.27 -13.33
CA LYS A 107 0.75 3.25 -13.66
C LYS A 107 1.40 1.94 -13.23
N MET A 108 1.11 1.44 -12.03
CA MET A 108 1.62 0.16 -11.57
C MET A 108 1.22 -0.99 -12.49
N LYS A 109 -0.02 -0.99 -13.01
CA LYS A 109 -0.48 -2.01 -13.98
C LYS A 109 0.29 -1.98 -15.31
N GLN A 110 0.85 -0.83 -15.70
CA GLN A 110 1.67 -0.71 -16.91
C GLN A 110 3.07 -1.29 -16.73
N VAL A 111 3.63 -1.20 -15.52
CA VAL A 111 5.05 -1.51 -15.26
C VAL A 111 5.27 -2.81 -14.47
N ALA A 112 4.26 -3.32 -13.76
CA ALA A 112 4.34 -4.62 -13.12
C ALA A 112 4.16 -5.75 -14.13
N THR A 113 5.03 -6.77 -14.09
CA THR A 113 4.92 -7.91 -15.00
C THR A 113 4.11 -9.07 -14.45
N LYS A 114 4.01 -9.22 -13.12
CA LYS A 114 3.27 -10.31 -12.46
C LYS A 114 2.21 -9.80 -11.49
N ARG A 115 2.58 -8.96 -10.50
CA ARG A 115 1.63 -8.54 -9.46
C ARG A 115 1.87 -7.16 -8.90
N ILE A 116 0.82 -6.63 -8.27
CA ILE A 116 0.84 -5.37 -7.52
C ILE A 116 0.27 -5.68 -6.14
N ILE A 117 0.97 -5.22 -5.10
CA ILE A 117 0.56 -5.34 -3.71
C ILE A 117 0.62 -3.94 -3.11
N ALA A 118 -0.53 -3.37 -2.82
CA ALA A 118 -0.58 -2.00 -2.33
C ALA A 118 -1.44 -1.85 -1.08
N LEU A 119 -0.94 -1.08 -0.12
CA LEU A 119 -1.65 -0.77 1.11
C LEU A 119 -2.58 0.41 0.87
N TYR A 120 -3.89 0.18 1.02
CA TYR A 120 -4.90 1.21 0.80
C TYR A 120 -6.02 1.17 1.85
N PRO A 121 -6.68 2.31 2.11
CA PRO A 121 -7.93 2.29 2.85
C PRO A 121 -9.03 1.58 2.06
N LEU A 122 -9.94 0.88 2.74
CA LEU A 122 -11.04 0.14 2.11
C LEU A 122 -11.96 1.01 1.26
N SER A 123 -11.98 2.32 1.50
CA SER A 123 -12.76 3.28 0.70
C SER A 123 -12.38 3.30 -0.78
N ILE A 124 -11.21 2.76 -1.17
CA ILE A 124 -10.85 2.67 -2.60
C ILE A 124 -11.75 1.73 -3.39
N LEU A 125 -12.41 0.78 -2.74
CA LEU A 125 -13.37 -0.13 -3.38
C LEU A 125 -14.55 0.60 -4.01
N GLN A 126 -14.81 1.84 -3.60
CA GLN A 126 -15.88 2.67 -4.11
C GLN A 126 -15.38 3.72 -5.10
N GLY A 127 -16.23 4.14 -6.01
CA GLY A 127 -15.98 5.23 -6.95
C GLY A 127 -16.12 4.83 -8.42
N ILE A 128 -16.91 5.61 -9.18
CA ILE A 128 -17.23 5.33 -10.59
C ILE A 128 -15.96 5.20 -11.45
N LYS A 129 -15.01 6.11 -11.30
CA LYS A 129 -13.76 6.08 -12.08
C LYS A 129 -12.92 4.84 -11.79
N ARG A 130 -12.86 4.42 -10.53
CA ARG A 130 -12.14 3.18 -10.14
C ARG A 130 -12.87 1.95 -10.65
N TYR A 131 -14.20 1.93 -10.57
CA TYR A 131 -14.98 0.85 -11.14
C TYR A 131 -14.65 0.63 -12.61
N THR A 132 -14.76 1.68 -13.43
CA THR A 132 -14.58 1.58 -14.88
C THR A 132 -13.15 1.34 -15.35
N LYS A 133 -12.13 1.73 -14.55
CA LYS A 133 -10.72 1.68 -14.98
C LYS A 133 -9.87 0.64 -14.25
N ILE A 134 -10.30 0.19 -13.08
CA ILE A 134 -9.50 -0.69 -12.22
C ILE A 134 -10.22 -2.00 -11.96
N TRP A 135 -11.49 -1.94 -11.51
CA TRP A 135 -12.19 -3.13 -11.04
C TRP A 135 -12.76 -4.00 -12.18
N THR A 136 -12.98 -3.42 -13.36
CA THR A 136 -13.43 -4.13 -14.57
C THR A 136 -12.29 -4.61 -15.46
N ASP A 137 -11.06 -4.30 -15.10
CA ASP A 137 -9.87 -4.72 -15.84
C ASP A 137 -9.66 -6.23 -15.70
N LYS A 138 -9.69 -6.94 -16.84
CA LYS A 138 -9.54 -8.40 -16.91
C LYS A 138 -8.09 -8.84 -17.15
N GLU A 139 -7.23 -7.96 -17.60
CA GLU A 139 -5.82 -8.28 -17.82
C GLU A 139 -5.05 -8.29 -16.49
N PHE A 140 -5.36 -7.33 -15.63
CA PHE A 140 -4.71 -7.19 -14.32
C PHE A 140 -5.75 -7.05 -13.20
N PRO A 141 -6.57 -8.08 -12.95
CA PRO A 141 -7.68 -8.03 -12.00
C PRO A 141 -7.21 -8.02 -10.56
N LEU A 142 -8.08 -7.55 -9.66
CA LEU A 142 -7.91 -7.73 -8.23
C LEU A 142 -8.09 -9.22 -7.90
N LYS A 143 -7.07 -9.81 -7.30
CA LYS A 143 -7.08 -11.22 -6.86
C LYS A 143 -7.54 -11.35 -5.43
N GLU A 144 -7.00 -10.48 -4.55
CA GLU A 144 -7.17 -10.65 -3.13
C GLU A 144 -7.15 -9.32 -2.37
N VAL A 145 -7.88 -9.29 -1.26
CA VAL A 145 -7.85 -8.24 -0.25
C VAL A 145 -7.56 -8.86 1.11
N LEU A 146 -6.41 -8.50 1.69
CA LEU A 146 -5.99 -8.94 3.02
C LEU A 146 -6.37 -7.87 4.04
N LEU A 147 -7.40 -8.16 4.82
CA LEU A 147 -7.97 -7.26 5.83
C LEU A 147 -7.26 -7.43 7.17
N PHE A 148 -6.83 -6.35 7.77
CA PHE A 148 -6.35 -6.40 9.15
C PHE A 148 -7.51 -6.56 10.10
N VAL A 149 -7.44 -7.53 11.03
CA VAL A 149 -8.42 -7.68 12.12
C VAL A 149 -8.40 -6.43 13.01
N ARG A 150 -7.22 -5.86 13.22
CA ARG A 150 -7.01 -4.63 13.96
C ARG A 150 -6.41 -3.57 13.03
N PRO A 151 -7.13 -2.49 12.70
CA PRO A 151 -6.63 -1.47 11.77
C PRO A 151 -5.31 -0.87 12.26
N PRO A 152 -4.24 -0.87 11.44
CA PRO A 152 -2.99 -0.25 11.82
C PRO A 152 -3.12 1.28 11.87
N LEU A 153 -2.43 1.92 12.80
CA LEU A 153 -2.24 3.35 12.77
C LEU A 153 -1.02 3.67 11.89
N LEU A 154 -1.27 4.31 10.77
CA LEU A 154 -0.20 4.86 9.93
C LEU A 154 0.09 6.30 10.40
N THR A 155 1.35 6.59 10.65
CA THR A 155 1.81 7.89 11.18
C THR A 155 2.91 8.47 10.30
N ASP A 156 3.38 9.66 10.62
CA ASP A 156 4.54 10.32 10.01
C ASP A 156 5.87 9.95 10.68
N SER A 157 5.81 9.14 11.74
CA SER A 157 6.99 8.70 12.48
C SER A 157 6.87 7.25 12.93
N VAL A 158 8.01 6.56 12.99
CA VAL A 158 8.10 5.24 13.64
C VAL A 158 8.18 5.46 15.14
N ARG A 159 7.34 4.78 15.91
CA ARG A 159 7.38 4.87 17.36
C ARG A 159 8.51 4.05 17.95
N GLU A 160 9.19 4.62 18.93
CA GLU A 160 10.26 3.95 19.68
C GLU A 160 9.74 2.90 20.66
N ASP A 161 8.48 3.03 21.12
CA ASP A 161 7.90 2.19 22.17
C ASP A 161 7.25 0.87 21.67
N ASP A 162 7.40 0.54 20.39
CA ASP A 162 6.90 -0.69 19.75
C ASP A 162 5.42 -1.00 19.90
N LYS A 163 4.64 -0.11 20.45
CA LYS A 163 3.21 -0.36 20.58
C LYS A 163 2.54 -0.30 19.22
N TYR A 164 1.98 -1.43 18.80
CA TYR A 164 1.05 -1.45 17.69
C TYR A 164 -0.17 -0.62 18.06
N LEU A 165 -0.29 0.55 17.44
CA LEU A 165 -1.42 1.43 17.66
C LEU A 165 -2.53 1.10 16.67
N THR A 166 -3.76 1.09 17.17
CA THR A 166 -4.95 0.93 16.36
C THR A 166 -5.38 2.27 15.81
N GLY A 167 -5.52 2.35 14.47
CA GLY A 167 -6.06 3.50 13.78
C GLY A 167 -7.58 3.44 13.65
N MET A 168 -8.19 4.54 13.20
CA MET A 168 -9.62 4.61 12.88
C MET A 168 -9.90 4.31 11.39
N THR A 169 -8.89 4.35 10.55
CA THR A 169 -9.01 4.05 9.12
C THR A 169 -8.77 2.58 8.88
N PHE A 170 -9.72 1.94 8.20
CA PHE A 170 -9.62 0.54 7.83
C PHE A 170 -8.75 0.40 6.60
N TYR A 171 -7.55 -0.15 6.79
CA TYR A 171 -6.61 -0.46 5.72
C TYR A 171 -6.64 -1.94 5.39
N ALA A 172 -6.25 -2.26 4.13
CA ALA A 172 -5.99 -3.61 3.68
C ALA A 172 -4.85 -3.61 2.66
N TRP A 173 -4.19 -4.73 2.50
CA TRP A 173 -3.37 -4.99 1.35
C TRP A 173 -4.24 -5.46 0.20
N PHE A 174 -4.14 -4.79 -0.94
CA PHE A 174 -4.81 -5.13 -2.17
C PHE A 174 -3.80 -5.79 -3.10
N ILE A 175 -4.14 -6.98 -3.59
CA ILE A 175 -3.27 -7.78 -4.44
C ILE A 175 -3.93 -7.94 -5.81
N TRP A 176 -3.34 -7.34 -6.82
CA TRP A 176 -3.69 -7.58 -8.22
C TRP A 176 -2.67 -8.54 -8.82
N GLU A 177 -3.14 -9.44 -9.67
CA GLU A 177 -2.26 -10.42 -10.33
C GLU A 177 -2.62 -10.53 -11.81
N LYS A 178 -1.60 -10.39 -12.66
CA LYS A 178 -1.76 -10.42 -14.10
C LYS A 178 -2.27 -11.78 -14.56
N GLY A 179 -3.34 -11.78 -15.39
CA GLY A 179 -3.93 -13.01 -15.91
C GLY A 179 -4.73 -13.85 -14.90
N TYR A 180 -4.95 -13.38 -13.67
CA TYR A 180 -5.80 -14.08 -12.71
C TYR A 180 -7.26 -14.14 -13.20
N ALA A 181 -7.87 -15.33 -13.17
CA ALA A 181 -9.23 -15.57 -13.67
C ALA A 181 -10.22 -16.02 -12.57
N GLY A 182 -9.78 -16.08 -11.31
CA GLY A 182 -10.62 -16.48 -10.19
C GLY A 182 -11.49 -15.38 -9.63
N ALA A 183 -12.33 -15.71 -8.65
CA ALA A 183 -13.08 -14.73 -7.86
C ALA A 183 -12.15 -13.97 -6.91
N ILE A 184 -12.50 -12.71 -6.60
CA ILE A 184 -11.77 -11.91 -5.60
C ILE A 184 -11.89 -12.60 -4.23
N GLN A 185 -10.75 -12.80 -3.58
CA GLN A 185 -10.69 -13.39 -2.25
C GLN A 185 -10.59 -12.30 -1.19
N PHE A 186 -11.30 -12.49 -0.07
CA PHE A 186 -11.17 -11.66 1.12
C PHE A 186 -10.68 -12.53 2.26
N ARG A 187 -9.49 -12.25 2.77
CA ARG A 187 -8.91 -12.96 3.94
C ARG A 187 -8.56 -11.96 5.03
N HIS A 188 -8.53 -12.43 6.28
CA HIS A 188 -8.14 -11.64 7.42
C HIS A 188 -6.69 -11.93 7.83
N ILE A 189 -5.93 -10.87 8.08
CA ILE A 189 -4.66 -10.93 8.77
C ILE A 189 -4.95 -10.84 10.28
N ASN A 190 -4.65 -11.92 11.01
CA ASN A 190 -4.76 -11.90 12.46
C ASN A 190 -3.56 -11.16 13.07
N ASN A 191 -3.70 -9.88 13.28
CA ASN A 191 -2.67 -9.00 13.83
C ASN A 191 -2.96 -8.57 15.28
N HIS A 192 -3.74 -9.35 16.02
CA HIS A 192 -4.22 -8.99 17.36
C HIS A 192 -3.08 -8.72 18.35
N HIS A 193 -1.96 -9.44 18.27
CA HIS A 193 -0.83 -9.39 19.20
C HIS A 193 0.47 -8.91 18.57
N PHE A 194 0.40 -8.31 17.39
CA PHE A 194 1.60 -8.07 16.61
C PHE A 194 2.28 -6.74 16.96
N CYS A 195 3.56 -6.84 17.34
CA CYS A 195 4.47 -5.72 17.50
C CYS A 195 5.84 -6.17 17.00
N LEU A 196 6.39 -5.57 15.96
CA LEU A 196 7.69 -5.93 15.41
C LEU A 196 8.62 -4.73 15.34
N ARG A 197 9.80 -4.86 15.97
CA ARG A 197 10.97 -4.03 15.70
C ARG A 197 11.84 -4.67 14.62
N LEU A 198 12.46 -3.87 13.78
CA LEU A 198 13.70 -4.27 13.14
C LEU A 198 14.85 -3.87 14.05
N GLU A 199 15.49 -4.86 14.66
CA GLU A 199 16.79 -4.71 15.30
C GLU A 199 17.87 -4.55 14.23
#